data_422bda2f4b92e525b6fde17a68f85dac
#
_entry.id   422bda2f4b92e525b6fde17a68f85dac
#
_cell.length_a   1.000
_cell.length_b   1.000
_cell.length_c   1.000
_cell.angle_alpha   90.00
_cell.angle_beta   90.00
_cell.angle_gamma   90.00
#
_symmetry.space_group_name_H-M   'P 1'
#
loop_
_entity.id
_entity.type
_entity.pdbx_description
1 polymer ?
#
loop_
_entity_poly.entity_id
_entity_poly.type
_entity_poly.pdbx_seq_one_letter_code
_entity_poly.pdbx_strand_id
1 'polypeptide(L)'
;MLCLIFLLLTSLAHAQNPPLPNEKGTWDLSAWTAGETGEEITNSLTEAQVWSAGFFAGRVLTGEHGKKWLRGNFEYAFGFMPVFETYGNQHIHGWGFDPLILRWNLALHTNRVSPYIELAGGGLSTNANLPPDNSSNFNFTPRGGAGIYIRVRRKQALDLACRWSHISNANLGVQNPEFNGIQVSLGYHWFK
;
A
#
# COMPACT_ATOMS: atom_id res chain seq x y z
N MET A 1 20.46 -12.74 4.25
CA MET A 1 20.49 -12.43 2.81
C MET A 1 19.80 -11.11 2.43
N LEU A 2 19.34 -10.32 3.40
CA LEU A 2 18.65 -9.02 3.18
C LEU A 2 19.59 -7.80 3.11
N CYS A 3 20.84 -7.90 3.52
CA CYS A 3 21.79 -6.77 3.56
C CYS A 3 22.49 -6.43 2.24
N LEU A 4 22.38 -7.26 1.20
CA LEU A 4 23.13 -7.03 -0.06
C LEU A 4 22.40 -6.13 -1.07
N ILE A 5 21.12 -5.87 -0.90
CA ILE A 5 20.34 -5.03 -1.83
C ILE A 5 20.58 -3.54 -1.59
N PHE A 6 21.07 -3.15 -0.42
CA PHE A 6 21.31 -1.73 -0.08
C PHE A 6 22.59 -1.13 -0.68
N LEU A 7 23.54 -1.94 -1.11
CA LEU A 7 24.86 -1.48 -1.57
C LEU A 7 24.98 -1.20 -3.08
N LEU A 8 24.00 -1.58 -3.89
CA LEU A 8 24.03 -1.35 -5.34
C LEU A 8 23.41 -0.02 -5.81
N LEU A 9 22.89 0.80 -4.89
CA LEU A 9 22.20 2.05 -5.22
C LEU A 9 23.09 3.31 -5.19
N THR A 10 24.39 3.20 -4.92
CA THR A 10 25.22 4.40 -4.63
C THR A 10 26.00 4.99 -5.81
N SER A 11 25.91 4.46 -7.04
CA SER A 11 26.88 4.85 -8.09
C SER A 11 26.31 5.53 -9.35
N LEU A 12 25.10 6.11 -9.31
CA LEU A 12 24.55 6.83 -10.48
C LEU A 12 24.08 8.25 -10.09
N ALA A 13 25.02 9.07 -9.66
CA ALA A 13 24.81 10.51 -9.52
C ALA A 13 25.04 11.20 -10.87
N HIS A 14 24.09 12.03 -11.28
CA HIS A 14 24.14 13.32 -11.98
C HIS A 14 22.98 13.51 -12.95
N ALA A 15 21.85 13.88 -12.42
CA ALA A 15 20.91 14.83 -12.99
C ALA A 15 20.02 15.32 -11.85
N GLN A 16 20.04 16.60 -11.56
CA GLN A 16 19.24 17.22 -10.50
C GLN A 16 17.76 17.24 -10.91
N ASN A 17 17.12 16.10 -10.83
CA ASN A 17 15.66 16.04 -10.88
C ASN A 17 15.14 16.12 -9.44
N PRO A 18 14.14 16.93 -9.16
CA PRO A 18 13.55 16.98 -7.81
C PRO A 18 13.03 15.61 -7.37
N PRO A 19 13.01 15.30 -6.07
CA PRO A 19 12.42 14.05 -5.56
C PRO A 19 10.95 13.95 -5.98
N LEU A 20 10.41 12.74 -6.07
CA LEU A 20 9.01 12.46 -6.37
C LEU A 20 8.26 12.05 -5.10
N PRO A 21 6.97 12.35 -5.00
CA PRO A 21 6.22 13.51 -5.53
C PRO A 21 6.50 14.74 -4.65
N ASN A 22 6.86 15.89 -5.22
CA ASN A 22 7.38 17.01 -4.42
C ASN A 22 6.57 18.31 -4.52
N GLU A 23 5.65 18.43 -5.46
CA GLU A 23 4.93 19.68 -5.69
C GLU A 23 3.47 19.55 -5.29
N LYS A 24 2.96 20.55 -4.53
CA LYS A 24 1.53 20.69 -4.25
C LYS A 24 0.74 20.73 -5.56
N GLY A 25 -0.31 19.91 -5.61
CA GLY A 25 -1.20 19.81 -6.77
C GLY A 25 -0.83 18.70 -7.76
N THR A 26 0.34 18.05 -7.61
CA THR A 26 0.70 16.89 -8.42
C THR A 26 -0.34 15.78 -8.27
N TRP A 27 -0.81 15.26 -9.39
CA TRP A 27 -1.60 14.03 -9.44
C TRP A 27 -0.66 12.82 -9.49
N ASP A 28 -1.00 11.82 -8.69
CA ASP A 28 -0.36 10.51 -8.68
C ASP A 28 -1.36 9.45 -9.13
N LEU A 29 -1.10 8.82 -10.26
CA LEU A 29 -1.92 7.72 -10.78
C LEU A 29 -1.06 6.46 -10.80
N SER A 30 -1.58 5.33 -10.33
CA SER A 30 -0.80 4.09 -10.38
C SER A 30 -1.66 2.85 -10.66
N ALA A 31 -0.95 1.81 -11.12
CA ALA A 31 -1.40 0.44 -11.09
C ALA A 31 -0.45 -0.36 -10.18
N TRP A 32 -0.98 -1.30 -9.41
CA TRP A 32 -0.20 -2.06 -8.43
C TRP A 32 -0.67 -3.51 -8.32
N THR A 33 0.21 -4.36 -7.82
CA THR A 33 -0.11 -5.72 -7.38
C THR A 33 0.56 -5.98 -6.03
N ALA A 34 -0.02 -6.86 -5.23
CA ALA A 34 0.48 -7.20 -3.91
C ALA A 34 0.28 -8.67 -3.57
N GLY A 35 1.23 -9.22 -2.85
CA GLY A 35 1.11 -10.49 -2.15
C GLY A 35 1.06 -10.24 -0.64
N GLU A 36 0.29 -11.06 0.07
CA GLU A 36 0.14 -10.94 1.52
C GLU A 36 0.14 -12.33 2.15
N THR A 37 0.78 -12.44 3.31
CA THR A 37 0.77 -13.65 4.14
C THR A 37 0.19 -13.34 5.50
N GLY A 38 -0.66 -14.24 6.02
CA GLY A 38 -1.21 -14.13 7.37
C GLY A 38 -0.12 -14.20 8.44
N GLU A 39 -0.31 -13.42 9.49
CA GLU A 39 0.53 -13.42 10.69
C GLU A 39 -0.21 -14.10 11.84
N GLU A 40 0.51 -14.89 12.62
CA GLU A 40 -0.04 -15.60 13.78
C GLU A 40 -0.24 -14.64 14.96
N ILE A 41 -1.46 -14.08 15.05
CA ILE A 41 -1.90 -13.24 16.16
C ILE A 41 -3.14 -13.91 16.77
N THR A 42 -3.38 -13.71 18.06
CA THR A 42 -4.58 -14.24 18.75
C THR A 42 -5.85 -13.92 17.95
N ASN A 43 -6.63 -14.94 17.62
CA ASN A 43 -7.84 -14.90 16.77
C ASN A 43 -7.61 -14.62 15.28
N SER A 44 -6.37 -14.64 14.80
CA SER A 44 -6.07 -14.47 13.38
C SER A 44 -6.06 -15.80 12.62
N LEU A 45 -6.53 -15.78 11.38
CA LEU A 45 -6.38 -16.90 10.44
C LEU A 45 -5.04 -16.76 9.72
N THR A 46 -4.14 -17.70 9.94
CA THR A 46 -2.77 -17.64 9.42
C THR A 46 -2.56 -18.39 8.12
N GLU A 47 -3.50 -19.27 7.75
CA GLU A 47 -3.29 -20.20 6.64
C GLU A 47 -3.65 -19.66 5.26
N ALA A 48 -4.14 -18.43 5.17
CA ALA A 48 -4.47 -17.82 3.89
C ALA A 48 -3.31 -16.98 3.35
N GLN A 49 -3.02 -17.19 2.07
CA GLN A 49 -2.22 -16.26 1.27
C GLN A 49 -3.15 -15.43 0.43
N VAL A 50 -2.84 -14.16 0.27
CA VAL A 50 -3.66 -13.23 -0.53
C VAL A 50 -2.83 -12.68 -1.68
N TRP A 51 -3.46 -12.62 -2.85
CA TRP A 51 -2.98 -11.83 -3.98
C TRP A 51 -4.02 -10.78 -4.33
N SER A 52 -3.56 -9.58 -4.60
CA SER A 52 -4.44 -8.48 -4.99
C SER A 52 -3.79 -7.59 -6.04
N ALA A 53 -4.63 -6.91 -6.83
CA ALA A 53 -4.18 -5.94 -7.81
C ALA A 53 -5.20 -4.81 -7.96
N GLY A 54 -4.72 -3.61 -8.28
CA GLY A 54 -5.60 -2.47 -8.36
C GLY A 54 -4.97 -1.20 -8.91
N PHE A 55 -5.72 -0.14 -8.76
CA PHE A 55 -5.40 1.21 -9.21
C PHE A 55 -5.48 2.19 -8.04
N PHE A 56 -4.80 3.29 -8.20
CA PHE A 56 -4.71 4.35 -7.21
C PHE A 56 -4.74 5.69 -7.92
N ALA A 57 -5.45 6.65 -7.35
CA ALA A 57 -5.48 8.03 -7.82
C ALA A 57 -5.33 8.97 -6.62
N GLY A 58 -4.18 9.63 -6.54
CA GLY A 58 -3.81 10.53 -5.47
C GLY A 58 -3.55 11.95 -5.91
N ARG A 59 -3.52 12.85 -4.94
CA ARG A 59 -3.12 14.23 -5.12
C ARG A 59 -2.30 14.75 -3.95
N VAL A 60 -1.18 15.34 -4.24
CA VAL A 60 -0.35 16.04 -3.26
C VAL A 60 -1.06 17.31 -2.82
N LEU A 61 -1.46 17.37 -1.55
CA LEU A 61 -2.27 18.46 -1.01
C LEU A 61 -1.46 19.60 -0.45
N THR A 62 -0.23 19.34 0.03
CA THR A 62 0.63 20.35 0.66
C THR A 62 1.95 20.50 -0.06
N GLY A 63 2.60 21.64 0.11
CA GLY A 63 4.04 21.77 -0.13
C GLY A 63 4.83 21.00 0.94
N GLU A 64 6.15 21.02 0.84
CA GLU A 64 7.01 20.41 1.85
C GLU A 64 6.93 21.14 3.18
N HIS A 65 6.71 20.40 4.26
CA HIS A 65 6.66 20.86 5.64
C HIS A 65 7.53 19.96 6.52
N GLY A 66 7.73 20.40 7.76
CA GLY A 66 8.51 19.64 8.75
C GLY A 66 9.99 19.98 8.72
N LYS A 67 10.74 19.34 9.64
CA LYS A 67 12.17 19.61 9.85
C LYS A 67 12.97 18.34 9.74
N LYS A 68 14.21 18.45 9.25
CA LYS A 68 15.17 17.35 9.14
C LYS A 68 14.59 16.17 8.35
N TRP A 69 14.71 14.96 8.90
CA TRP A 69 14.27 13.70 8.28
C TRP A 69 12.75 13.54 8.17
N LEU A 70 11.95 14.32 8.95
CA LEU A 70 10.48 14.35 8.86
C LEU A 70 9.97 15.36 7.82
N ARG A 71 10.85 16.08 7.13
CA ARG A 71 10.41 16.99 6.06
C ARG A 71 9.75 16.19 4.95
N GLY A 72 8.58 16.65 4.50
CA GLY A 72 7.80 15.95 3.48
C GLY A 72 6.54 16.71 3.11
N ASN A 73 5.70 16.09 2.30
CA ASN A 73 4.40 16.60 1.92
C ASN A 73 3.30 15.56 2.14
N PHE A 74 2.10 16.06 2.29
CA PHE A 74 0.91 15.25 2.50
C PHE A 74 0.21 14.98 1.17
N GLU A 75 -0.15 13.72 0.96
CA GLU A 75 -0.92 13.25 -0.17
C GLU A 75 -2.17 12.51 0.33
N TYR A 76 -3.28 12.75 -0.35
CA TYR A 76 -4.52 11.99 -0.19
C TYR A 76 -4.82 11.26 -1.48
N ALA A 77 -5.32 10.03 -1.34
CA ALA A 77 -5.69 9.25 -2.50
C ALA A 77 -6.91 8.36 -2.26
N PHE A 78 -7.44 7.90 -3.37
CA PHE A 78 -8.47 6.87 -3.49
C PHE A 78 -7.89 5.67 -4.21
N GLY A 79 -8.22 4.46 -3.73
CA GLY A 79 -7.84 3.18 -4.33
C GLY A 79 -9.05 2.37 -4.78
N PHE A 80 -8.87 1.62 -5.87
CA PHE A 80 -9.81 0.61 -6.33
C PHE A 80 -9.04 -0.69 -6.61
N MET A 81 -9.50 -1.77 -6.03
CA MET A 81 -8.91 -3.11 -6.09
C MET A 81 -9.91 -4.07 -6.75
N PRO A 82 -9.91 -4.17 -8.10
CA PRO A 82 -10.82 -5.06 -8.82
C PRO A 82 -10.52 -6.54 -8.60
N VAL A 83 -9.32 -6.88 -8.13
CA VAL A 83 -8.88 -8.26 -7.94
C VAL A 83 -8.40 -8.45 -6.51
N PHE A 84 -9.03 -9.37 -5.83
CA PHE A 84 -8.64 -9.90 -4.54
C PHE A 84 -8.85 -11.42 -4.58
N GLU A 85 -7.83 -12.19 -4.28
CA GLU A 85 -7.83 -13.65 -4.34
C GLU A 85 -7.16 -14.23 -3.10
N THR A 86 -7.78 -15.19 -2.45
CA THR A 86 -7.15 -15.96 -1.38
C THR A 86 -6.74 -17.33 -1.88
N TYR A 87 -5.63 -17.83 -1.37
CA TYR A 87 -5.11 -19.17 -1.61
C TYR A 87 -4.90 -19.87 -0.27
N GLY A 88 -5.14 -21.15 -0.20
CA GLY A 88 -5.10 -21.97 1.00
C GLY A 88 -6.28 -22.93 1.04
N ASN A 89 -6.87 -23.11 2.21
CA ASN A 89 -7.98 -24.04 2.41
C ASN A 89 -9.26 -23.69 1.63
N GLN A 90 -9.46 -22.40 1.33
CA GLN A 90 -10.56 -21.91 0.49
C GLN A 90 -10.04 -20.86 -0.50
N HIS A 91 -10.55 -20.95 -1.72
CA HIS A 91 -10.31 -19.96 -2.76
C HIS A 91 -11.48 -18.97 -2.77
N ILE A 92 -11.23 -17.76 -2.27
CA ILE A 92 -12.21 -16.68 -2.18
C ILE A 92 -11.73 -15.56 -3.10
N HIS A 93 -12.62 -15.03 -3.93
CA HIS A 93 -12.35 -13.88 -4.77
C HIS A 93 -13.26 -12.70 -4.43
N GLY A 94 -12.77 -11.50 -4.70
CA GLY A 94 -13.49 -10.29 -4.37
C GLY A 94 -12.93 -9.05 -5.06
N TRP A 95 -13.50 -7.93 -4.67
CA TRP A 95 -13.06 -6.60 -5.06
C TRP A 95 -13.17 -5.64 -3.87
N GLY A 96 -12.37 -4.60 -3.89
CA GLY A 96 -12.34 -3.64 -2.79
C GLY A 96 -12.12 -2.20 -3.25
N PHE A 97 -12.29 -1.29 -2.33
CA PHE A 97 -12.01 0.12 -2.53
C PHE A 97 -11.48 0.74 -1.25
N ASP A 98 -10.61 1.72 -1.39
CA ASP A 98 -10.01 2.49 -0.31
C ASP A 98 -10.38 3.97 -0.49
N PRO A 99 -11.43 4.46 0.18
CA PRO A 99 -11.79 5.87 0.13
C PRO A 99 -10.78 6.76 0.86
N LEU A 100 -9.95 6.17 1.70
CA LEU A 100 -8.98 6.88 2.51
C LEU A 100 -7.60 6.24 2.37
N ILE A 101 -6.72 6.93 1.64
CA ILE A 101 -5.29 6.64 1.60
C ILE A 101 -4.56 7.93 1.90
N LEU A 102 -3.78 7.95 2.96
CA LEU A 102 -3.01 9.07 3.44
C LEU A 102 -1.53 8.74 3.34
N ARG A 103 -0.76 9.53 2.62
CA ARG A 103 0.68 9.37 2.50
C ARG A 103 1.40 10.61 3.00
N TRP A 104 2.49 10.38 3.69
CA TRP A 104 3.50 11.37 3.98
C TRP A 104 4.74 11.04 3.16
N ASN A 105 4.94 11.79 2.09
CA ASN A 105 6.08 11.62 1.19
C ASN A 105 7.27 12.36 1.77
N LEU A 106 8.32 11.64 2.15
CA LEU A 106 9.49 12.20 2.80
C LEU A 106 10.42 12.87 1.79
N ALA A 107 10.81 14.11 2.07
CA ALA A 107 11.75 14.87 1.25
C ALA A 107 13.19 14.47 1.57
N LEU A 108 13.59 13.26 1.21
CA LEU A 108 14.99 12.85 1.28
C LEU A 108 15.73 13.30 0.01
N HIS A 109 16.92 13.84 0.21
CA HIS A 109 17.73 14.44 -0.87
C HIS A 109 18.38 13.39 -1.80
N THR A 110 17.68 12.32 -2.15
CA THR A 110 18.16 11.40 -3.18
C THR A 110 17.36 11.58 -4.45
N ASN A 111 18.06 11.81 -5.56
CA ASN A 111 17.44 12.07 -6.86
C ASN A 111 16.68 10.89 -7.48
N ARG A 112 16.74 9.71 -6.85
CA ARG A 112 16.15 8.49 -7.39
C ARG A 112 15.15 7.80 -6.48
N VAL A 113 15.30 7.93 -5.17
CA VAL A 113 14.48 7.22 -4.20
C VAL A 113 13.78 8.23 -3.31
N SER A 114 12.46 8.10 -3.20
CA SER A 114 11.61 8.92 -2.33
C SER A 114 10.80 8.01 -1.44
N PRO A 115 11.14 7.88 -0.15
CA PRO A 115 10.37 7.07 0.79
C PRO A 115 9.11 7.79 1.22
N TYR A 116 8.12 6.99 1.65
CA TYR A 116 6.88 7.48 2.22
C TYR A 116 6.39 6.57 3.35
N ILE A 117 5.51 7.09 4.18
CA ILE A 117 4.68 6.32 5.10
C ILE A 117 3.23 6.45 4.67
N GLU A 118 2.44 5.40 4.90
CA GLU A 118 1.05 5.31 4.44
C GLU A 118 0.15 4.76 5.54
N LEU A 119 -1.05 5.35 5.64
CA LEU A 119 -2.20 4.76 6.32
C LEU A 119 -3.34 4.69 5.30
N ALA A 120 -4.04 3.57 5.25
CA ALA A 120 -5.16 3.38 4.35
C ALA A 120 -6.28 2.62 5.05
N GLY A 121 -7.49 2.79 4.53
CA GLY A 121 -8.65 2.05 5.01
C GLY A 121 -9.76 2.06 3.97
N GLY A 122 -10.43 0.92 3.85
CA GLY A 122 -11.48 0.74 2.88
C GLY A 122 -12.39 -0.44 3.17
N GLY A 123 -13.09 -0.86 2.15
CA GLY A 123 -14.01 -1.99 2.16
C GLY A 123 -13.62 -3.04 1.12
N LEU A 124 -13.87 -4.29 1.46
CA LEU A 124 -13.67 -5.48 0.65
C LEU A 124 -14.98 -6.25 0.59
N SER A 125 -15.44 -6.56 -0.62
CA SER A 125 -16.59 -7.44 -0.87
C SER A 125 -16.09 -8.72 -1.54
N THR A 126 -16.48 -9.86 -0.98
CA THR A 126 -16.03 -11.19 -1.41
C THR A 126 -17.22 -12.08 -1.78
N ASN A 127 -16.97 -13.10 -2.62
CA ASN A 127 -17.99 -14.06 -3.05
C ASN A 127 -18.42 -15.05 -1.95
N ALA A 128 -17.64 -15.15 -0.87
CA ALA A 128 -17.92 -15.95 0.31
C ALA A 128 -17.47 -15.21 1.56
N ASN A 129 -17.86 -15.67 2.73
CA ASN A 129 -17.42 -15.11 4.00
C ASN A 129 -15.90 -15.18 4.15
N LEU A 130 -15.29 -14.08 4.57
CA LEU A 130 -13.85 -13.97 4.83
C LEU A 130 -13.64 -13.32 6.20
N PRO A 131 -13.00 -14.01 7.13
CA PRO A 131 -12.63 -15.44 7.11
C PRO A 131 -13.83 -16.38 6.95
N PRO A 132 -13.61 -17.65 6.57
CA PRO A 132 -14.71 -18.63 6.46
C PRO A 132 -15.57 -18.74 7.71
N ASP A 133 -16.74 -19.37 7.59
CA ASP A 133 -17.74 -19.61 8.60
C ASP A 133 -18.63 -18.39 8.94
N ASN A 134 -19.00 -18.18 10.18
CA ASN A 134 -20.02 -17.21 10.61
C ASN A 134 -19.53 -15.73 10.61
N SER A 135 -18.70 -15.36 9.67
CA SER A 135 -18.21 -14.00 9.50
C SER A 135 -19.05 -13.20 8.48
N SER A 136 -18.42 -12.44 7.61
CA SER A 136 -19.07 -11.60 6.61
C SER A 136 -18.36 -11.68 5.26
N ASN A 137 -19.12 -11.51 4.19
CA ASN A 137 -18.59 -11.28 2.85
C ASN A 137 -18.31 -9.80 2.55
N PHE A 138 -18.57 -8.92 3.51
CA PHE A 138 -18.12 -7.53 3.49
C PHE A 138 -17.24 -7.25 4.70
N ASN A 139 -16.04 -6.76 4.48
CA ASN A 139 -15.06 -6.51 5.51
C ASN A 139 -14.40 -5.14 5.33
N PHE A 140 -13.86 -4.61 6.40
CA PHE A 140 -13.00 -3.43 6.41
C PHE A 140 -11.54 -3.84 6.30
N THR A 141 -10.72 -2.99 5.65
CA THR A 141 -9.32 -3.29 5.31
C THR A 141 -8.37 -2.19 5.76
N PRO A 142 -8.32 -1.83 7.06
CA PRO A 142 -7.31 -0.88 7.52
C PRO A 142 -5.91 -1.47 7.33
N ARG A 143 -4.98 -0.63 6.87
CA ARG A 143 -3.58 -1.00 6.69
C ARG A 143 -2.65 0.19 6.89
N GLY A 144 -1.43 -0.08 7.26
CA GLY A 144 -0.41 0.94 7.45
C GLY A 144 0.98 0.40 7.18
N GLY A 145 1.87 1.25 6.69
CA GLY A 145 3.21 0.82 6.38
C GLY A 145 4.07 1.90 5.76
N ALA A 146 5.10 1.47 5.06
CA ALA A 146 6.04 2.34 4.39
C ALA A 146 6.41 1.78 3.02
N GLY A 147 6.80 2.67 2.13
CA GLY A 147 7.26 2.32 0.80
C GLY A 147 8.31 3.28 0.27
N ILE A 148 8.79 2.96 -0.90
CA ILE A 148 9.76 3.78 -1.63
C ILE A 148 9.33 3.89 -3.09
N TYR A 149 9.34 5.11 -3.60
CA TYR A 149 9.33 5.37 -5.03
C TYR A 149 10.75 5.30 -5.58
N ILE A 150 10.95 4.51 -6.62
CA ILE A 150 12.20 4.41 -7.37
C ILE A 150 11.97 5.07 -8.72
N ARG A 151 12.53 6.24 -8.95
CA ARG A 151 12.36 6.99 -10.19
C ARG A 151 12.89 6.21 -11.39
N VAL A 152 12.03 5.99 -12.36
CA VAL A 152 12.37 5.39 -13.66
C VAL A 152 12.53 6.47 -14.73
N ARG A 153 11.63 7.45 -14.75
CA ARG A 153 11.65 8.60 -15.65
C ARG A 153 11.27 9.89 -14.90
N ARG A 154 11.30 11.03 -15.56
CA ARG A 154 11.05 12.36 -14.95
C ARG A 154 9.74 12.39 -14.14
N LYS A 155 8.68 11.74 -14.62
CA LYS A 155 7.34 11.72 -13.98
C LYS A 155 6.82 10.29 -13.79
N GLN A 156 7.71 9.32 -13.60
CA GLN A 156 7.34 7.92 -13.45
C GLN A 156 8.24 7.25 -12.44
N ALA A 157 7.67 6.40 -11.60
CA ALA A 157 8.40 5.62 -10.62
C ALA A 157 7.86 4.20 -10.50
N LEU A 158 8.74 3.27 -10.14
CA LEU A 158 8.35 2.02 -9.50
C LEU A 158 8.10 2.31 -8.01
N ASP A 159 7.17 1.61 -7.43
CA ASP A 159 6.83 1.63 -6.02
C ASP A 159 7.03 0.26 -5.42
N LEU A 160 7.74 0.19 -4.30
CA LEU A 160 7.86 -0.99 -3.45
C LEU A 160 7.39 -0.61 -2.06
N ALA A 161 6.42 -1.34 -1.52
CA ALA A 161 5.94 -1.08 -0.17
C ALA A 161 5.73 -2.36 0.64
N CYS A 162 5.86 -2.20 1.96
CA CYS A 162 5.54 -3.21 2.95
C CYS A 162 4.53 -2.59 3.93
N ARG A 163 3.42 -3.31 4.17
CA ARG A 163 2.33 -2.86 5.02
C ARG A 163 1.91 -3.98 5.96
N TRP A 164 1.57 -3.63 7.18
CA TRP A 164 0.66 -4.44 7.98
C TRP A 164 -0.76 -4.20 7.49
N SER A 165 -1.52 -5.25 7.36
CA SER A 165 -2.88 -5.27 6.85
C SER A 165 -3.78 -6.01 7.83
N HIS A 166 -5.01 -5.53 7.97
CA HIS A 166 -6.03 -6.13 8.81
C HIS A 166 -7.34 -6.22 8.04
N ILE A 167 -7.97 -7.38 8.05
CA ILE A 167 -9.29 -7.60 7.45
C ILE A 167 -10.22 -8.08 8.54
N SER A 168 -11.33 -7.36 8.76
CA SER A 168 -12.35 -7.72 9.75
C SER A 168 -13.69 -7.10 9.39
N ASN A 169 -14.77 -7.69 9.90
CA ASN A 169 -16.11 -7.16 9.69
C ASN A 169 -16.56 -6.13 10.74
N ALA A 170 -15.66 -5.70 11.63
CA ALA A 170 -15.95 -4.76 12.72
C ALA A 170 -17.17 -5.17 13.59
N ASN A 171 -17.37 -6.46 13.81
CA ASN A 171 -18.52 -7.05 14.53
C ASN A 171 -19.90 -6.81 13.87
N LEU A 172 -19.94 -6.55 12.56
CA LEU A 172 -21.20 -6.50 11.81
C LEU A 172 -21.76 -7.88 11.48
N GLY A 173 -20.95 -8.95 11.59
CA GLY A 173 -21.35 -10.34 11.46
C GLY A 173 -21.59 -11.00 12.82
N VAL A 174 -22.00 -12.28 12.79
CA VAL A 174 -22.21 -13.10 14.00
C VAL A 174 -20.90 -13.33 14.75
N GLN A 175 -19.82 -13.50 14.00
CA GLN A 175 -18.45 -13.61 14.52
C GLN A 175 -17.54 -12.66 13.74
N ASN A 176 -16.47 -12.23 14.37
CA ASN A 176 -15.44 -11.37 13.75
C ASN A 176 -14.05 -11.99 13.94
N PRO A 177 -13.79 -13.16 13.33
CA PRO A 177 -12.42 -13.64 13.24
C PRO A 177 -11.65 -12.69 12.32
N GLU A 178 -10.43 -12.39 12.69
CA GLU A 178 -9.60 -11.40 12.01
C GLU A 178 -8.59 -12.09 11.08
N PHE A 179 -8.26 -11.45 9.98
CA PHE A 179 -7.06 -11.78 9.22
C PHE A 179 -6.08 -10.62 9.37
N ASN A 180 -4.90 -10.92 9.90
CA ASN A 180 -3.80 -9.97 10.01
C ASN A 180 -2.65 -10.49 9.15
N GLY A 181 -2.03 -9.62 8.37
CA GLY A 181 -1.00 -10.03 7.44
C GLY A 181 0.06 -8.98 7.15
N ILE A 182 1.16 -9.44 6.60
CA ILE A 182 2.18 -8.58 6.01
C ILE A 182 2.02 -8.59 4.49
N GLN A 183 1.71 -7.43 3.96
CA GLN A 183 1.53 -7.19 2.54
C GLN A 183 2.79 -6.58 1.93
N VAL A 184 3.27 -7.17 0.83
CA VAL A 184 4.31 -6.59 -0.01
C VAL A 184 3.73 -6.26 -1.37
N SER A 185 3.91 -5.01 -1.83
CA SER A 185 3.37 -4.55 -3.09
C SER A 185 4.44 -4.01 -4.04
N LEU A 186 4.14 -4.17 -5.33
CA LEU A 186 4.87 -3.55 -6.45
C LEU A 186 3.87 -2.69 -7.23
N GLY A 187 4.21 -1.43 -7.45
CA GLY A 187 3.41 -0.48 -8.19
C GLY A 187 4.20 0.24 -9.28
N TYR A 188 3.48 0.83 -10.22
CA TYR A 188 4.02 1.76 -11.19
C TYR A 188 3.19 3.04 -11.19
N HIS A 189 3.87 4.18 -10.99
CA HIS A 189 3.27 5.49 -10.79
C HIS A 189 3.56 6.45 -11.94
N TRP A 190 2.54 7.25 -12.29
CA TRP A 190 2.60 8.35 -13.26
C TRP A 190 2.20 9.65 -12.53
N PHE A 191 3.13 10.58 -12.44
CA PHE A 191 2.92 11.90 -11.83
C PHE A 191 2.57 12.95 -12.88
N LYS A 192 1.53 13.74 -12.66
CA LYS A 192 1.04 14.79 -13.58
C LYS A 192 0.88 16.12 -12.87
#